data_dd8b16b169ab16a0a6dbda6eff258db8
#
_entry.id   dd8b16b169ab16a0a6dbda6eff258db8
#
_cell.length_a   1.000
_cell.length_b   1.000
_cell.length_c   1.000
_cell.angle_alpha   90.00
_cell.angle_beta   90.00
_cell.angle_gamma   90.00
#
_symmetry.space_group_name_H-M   'P 1'
#
loop_
_entity.id
_entity.type
_entity.pdbx_description
1 polymer ?
#
loop_
_entity_poly.entity_id
_entity_poly.type
_entity_poly.pdbx_seq_one_letter_code
_entity_poly.pdbx_strand_id
1 'polypeptide(L)'
;LNALNAAQELAGELGDEYVSTEVLLAAIARGSEEAAELLKKRGATYDTIKAAFPSVRGNQKVTSQDPEDQFQALEKYSTDLTARAREGKIDPVIGRDSEIRRVVQVLSRRTKNNPVLIGEPGVGKTAIVEGLARRIVAGDVPESLKGKTLISLDLGSMVAGAKYRGEFEERLKAVLDEIKRADGEIITFIDELHTIVGAGATGEGSMDAGNMIKPLLARGELRLVGATTLDEYLSLIHISEPTRRYA
;
A
#
# COMPACT_ATOMS: atom_id res chain seq x y z
N LEU A 1 24.78 -23.97 12.99
CA LEU A 1 25.24 -22.94 13.94
C LEU A 1 26.06 -21.85 13.23
N ASN A 2 27.04 -22.23 12.37
CA ASN A 2 27.91 -21.26 11.66
C ASN A 2 27.10 -20.27 10.78
N ALA A 3 26.09 -20.74 10.06
CA ALA A 3 25.24 -19.89 9.22
C ALA A 3 24.44 -18.85 10.03
N LEU A 4 23.96 -19.21 11.22
CA LEU A 4 23.24 -18.30 12.11
C LEU A 4 24.15 -17.21 12.68
N ASN A 5 25.37 -17.58 13.10
CA ASN A 5 26.35 -16.61 13.57
C ASN A 5 26.76 -15.65 12.45
N ALA A 6 27.02 -16.16 11.24
CA ALA A 6 27.32 -15.35 10.07
C ALA A 6 26.14 -14.44 9.68
N ALA A 7 24.91 -14.89 9.85
CA ALA A 7 23.71 -14.08 9.62
C ALA A 7 23.58 -12.93 10.65
N GLN A 8 23.89 -13.20 11.92
CA GLN A 8 23.93 -12.16 12.95
C GLN A 8 25.01 -11.09 12.70
N GLU A 9 26.20 -11.51 12.29
CA GLU A 9 27.27 -10.58 11.89
C GLU A 9 26.84 -9.71 10.71
N LEU A 10 26.26 -10.33 9.66
CA LEU A 10 25.80 -9.63 8.47
C LEU A 10 24.64 -8.66 8.78
N ALA A 11 23.69 -9.05 9.64
CA ALA A 11 22.62 -8.18 10.12
C ALA A 11 23.21 -6.95 10.85
N GLY A 12 24.20 -7.15 11.71
CA GLY A 12 24.90 -6.06 12.39
C GLY A 12 25.63 -5.11 11.43
N GLU A 13 26.30 -5.63 10.38
CA GLU A 13 26.93 -4.82 9.32
C GLU A 13 25.90 -3.95 8.56
N LEU A 14 24.68 -4.45 8.38
CA LEU A 14 23.58 -3.75 7.72
C LEU A 14 22.84 -2.77 8.64
N GLY A 15 23.12 -2.82 9.95
CA GLY A 15 22.46 -2.03 10.99
C GLY A 15 21.05 -2.52 11.31
N ASP A 16 20.80 -3.82 11.09
CA ASP A 16 19.55 -4.50 11.41
C ASP A 16 19.56 -4.98 12.87
N GLU A 17 18.42 -4.91 13.55
CA GLU A 17 18.26 -5.39 14.93
C GLU A 17 17.94 -6.89 14.98
N TYR A 18 17.36 -7.42 13.90
CA TYR A 18 16.98 -8.82 13.75
C TYR A 18 17.52 -9.40 12.45
N VAL A 19 17.69 -10.73 12.45
CA VAL A 19 18.08 -11.47 11.24
C VAL A 19 16.86 -11.76 10.41
N SER A 20 16.78 -11.22 9.20
CA SER A 20 15.72 -11.51 8.23
C SER A 20 16.07 -12.73 7.36
N THR A 21 15.08 -13.24 6.62
CA THR A 21 15.25 -14.44 5.80
C THR A 21 16.25 -14.25 4.66
N GLU A 22 16.29 -13.07 4.02
CA GLU A 22 17.26 -12.78 2.95
C GLU A 22 18.70 -12.67 3.49
N VAL A 23 18.88 -12.15 4.71
CA VAL A 23 20.18 -12.09 5.37
C VAL A 23 20.64 -13.50 5.74
N LEU A 24 19.74 -14.35 6.24
CA LEU A 24 20.04 -15.75 6.53
C LEU A 24 20.42 -16.51 5.25
N LEU A 25 19.68 -16.30 4.15
CA LEU A 25 20.00 -16.91 2.84
C LEU A 25 21.37 -16.47 2.33
N ALA A 26 21.71 -15.18 2.44
CA ALA A 26 23.03 -14.66 2.06
C ALA A 26 24.15 -15.27 2.92
N ALA A 27 23.94 -15.41 4.23
CA ALA A 27 24.90 -16.05 5.13
C ALA A 27 25.11 -17.53 4.79
N ILE A 28 24.05 -18.28 4.45
CA ILE A 28 24.15 -19.66 3.96
C ILE A 28 24.98 -19.71 2.66
N ALA A 29 24.71 -18.82 1.70
CA ALA A 29 25.45 -18.78 0.43
C ALA A 29 26.92 -18.42 0.57
N ARG A 30 27.30 -17.69 1.63
CA ARG A 30 28.69 -17.36 1.98
C ARG A 30 29.44 -18.55 2.57
N GLY A 31 28.72 -19.52 3.10
CA GLY A 31 29.31 -20.72 3.72
C GLY A 31 29.99 -21.68 2.73
N SER A 32 30.50 -22.78 3.29
CA SER A 32 31.14 -23.87 2.54
C SER A 32 30.38 -25.17 2.66
N GLU A 33 29.16 -25.16 3.20
CA GLU A 33 28.33 -26.34 3.41
C GLU A 33 27.60 -26.75 2.09
N GLU A 34 27.06 -27.96 2.06
CA GLU A 34 26.35 -28.51 0.89
C GLU A 34 25.27 -27.56 0.32
N ALA A 35 24.55 -26.86 1.21
CA ALA A 35 23.56 -25.87 0.82
C ALA A 35 24.17 -24.70 0.02
N ALA A 36 25.35 -24.21 0.42
CA ALA A 36 26.07 -23.17 -0.30
C ALA A 36 26.49 -23.62 -1.69
N GLU A 37 26.96 -24.87 -1.84
CA GLU A 37 27.31 -25.45 -3.13
C GLU A 37 26.11 -25.60 -4.06
N LEU A 38 24.96 -26.00 -3.52
CA LEU A 38 23.69 -26.06 -4.28
C LEU A 38 23.25 -24.68 -4.78
N LEU A 39 23.34 -23.66 -3.93
CA LEU A 39 23.01 -22.28 -4.28
C LEU A 39 23.95 -21.77 -5.38
N LYS A 40 25.26 -21.98 -5.24
CA LYS A 40 26.27 -21.60 -6.25
C LYS A 40 26.02 -22.26 -7.60
N LYS A 41 25.69 -23.55 -7.62
CA LYS A 41 25.35 -24.30 -8.87
C LYS A 41 24.14 -23.72 -9.59
N ARG A 42 23.24 -23.04 -8.87
CA ARG A 42 22.05 -22.37 -9.41
C ARG A 42 22.26 -20.88 -9.69
N GLY A 43 23.49 -20.37 -9.52
CA GLY A 43 23.83 -18.96 -9.74
C GLY A 43 23.48 -18.04 -8.56
N ALA A 44 22.97 -18.58 -7.45
CA ALA A 44 22.64 -17.84 -6.23
C ALA A 44 23.89 -17.74 -5.33
N THR A 45 24.83 -16.88 -5.71
CA THR A 45 26.03 -16.59 -4.94
C THR A 45 25.72 -15.52 -3.88
N TYR A 46 26.59 -15.38 -2.87
CA TYR A 46 26.50 -14.33 -1.87
C TYR A 46 26.31 -12.94 -2.51
N ASP A 47 27.12 -12.62 -3.53
CA ASP A 47 27.08 -11.31 -4.19
C ASP A 47 25.77 -11.09 -4.97
N THR A 48 25.26 -12.12 -5.67
CA THR A 48 23.99 -12.01 -6.39
C THR A 48 22.80 -11.89 -5.46
N ILE A 49 22.81 -12.59 -4.33
CA ILE A 49 21.77 -12.49 -3.30
C ILE A 49 21.82 -11.11 -2.64
N LYS A 50 23.00 -10.62 -2.25
CA LYS A 50 23.17 -9.30 -1.64
C LYS A 50 22.77 -8.17 -2.60
N ALA A 51 23.07 -8.31 -3.89
CA ALA A 51 22.64 -7.35 -4.91
C ALA A 51 21.11 -7.28 -5.08
N ALA A 52 20.38 -8.34 -4.71
CA ALA A 52 18.91 -8.36 -4.75
C ALA A 52 18.25 -7.72 -3.52
N PHE A 53 18.96 -7.44 -2.42
CA PHE A 53 18.40 -6.84 -1.20
C PHE A 53 17.60 -5.55 -1.46
N PRO A 54 18.09 -4.59 -2.28
CA PRO A 54 17.31 -3.39 -2.57
C PRO A 54 15.97 -3.65 -3.25
N SER A 55 15.84 -4.74 -4.03
CA SER A 55 14.58 -5.11 -4.68
C SER A 55 13.60 -5.82 -3.73
N VAL A 56 14.10 -6.47 -2.68
CA VAL A 56 13.27 -7.20 -1.69
C VAL A 56 12.81 -6.28 -0.58
N ARG A 57 13.72 -5.52 0.03
CA ARG A 57 13.43 -4.70 1.21
C ARG A 57 13.68 -3.19 1.02
N GLY A 58 14.13 -2.76 -0.16
CA GLY A 58 14.58 -1.38 -0.37
C GLY A 58 15.76 -1.03 0.54
N ASN A 59 15.73 0.18 1.12
CA ASN A 59 16.71 0.65 2.11
C ASN A 59 16.20 0.53 3.55
N GLN A 60 15.19 -0.32 3.80
CA GLN A 60 14.65 -0.49 5.15
C GLN A 60 15.61 -1.29 6.02
N LYS A 61 15.76 -0.85 7.29
CA LYS A 61 16.40 -1.61 8.34
C LYS A 61 15.40 -2.54 9.01
N VAL A 62 15.85 -3.71 9.39
CA VAL A 62 15.04 -4.70 10.11
C VAL A 62 15.03 -4.32 11.59
N THR A 63 13.91 -3.78 12.03
CA THR A 63 13.68 -3.33 13.42
C THR A 63 12.54 -4.11 14.12
N SER A 64 11.92 -5.08 13.44
CA SER A 64 10.87 -5.94 13.99
C SER A 64 11.25 -7.42 13.90
N GLN A 65 10.57 -8.26 14.70
CA GLN A 65 10.78 -9.71 14.69
C GLN A 65 10.22 -10.40 13.44
N ASP A 66 9.22 -9.78 12.79
CA ASP A 66 8.59 -10.27 11.55
C ASP A 66 8.82 -9.25 10.42
N PRO A 67 10.08 -9.06 9.94
CA PRO A 67 10.42 -8.05 8.96
C PRO A 67 9.82 -8.32 7.58
N GLU A 68 9.55 -9.58 7.26
CA GLU A 68 8.99 -10.03 6.00
C GLU A 68 7.57 -9.45 5.76
N ASP A 69 6.85 -9.13 6.82
CA ASP A 69 5.54 -8.48 6.72
C ASP A 69 5.63 -7.02 6.26
N GLN A 70 6.80 -6.41 6.41
CA GLN A 70 7.07 -5.04 5.96
C GLN A 70 7.71 -5.00 4.57
N PHE A 71 8.27 -6.13 4.08
CA PHE A 71 8.88 -6.20 2.77
C PHE A 71 7.82 -6.44 1.69
N GLN A 72 7.91 -5.68 0.61
CA GLN A 72 6.94 -5.77 -0.49
C GLN A 72 5.49 -5.62 0.00
N ALA A 73 5.28 -4.80 1.04
CA ALA A 73 3.98 -4.64 1.67
C ALA A 73 2.92 -4.16 0.67
N LEU A 74 3.32 -3.33 -0.29
CA LEU A 74 2.43 -2.85 -1.33
C LEU A 74 1.94 -4.00 -2.23
N GLU A 75 2.81 -4.91 -2.66
CA GLU A 75 2.45 -6.07 -3.47
C GLU A 75 1.57 -7.05 -2.68
N LYS A 76 1.87 -7.24 -1.39
CA LYS A 76 1.17 -8.16 -0.50
C LYS A 76 -0.25 -7.69 -0.15
N TYR A 77 -0.43 -6.38 0.08
CA TYR A 77 -1.66 -5.80 0.60
C TYR A 77 -2.40 -4.91 -0.41
N SER A 78 -2.04 -4.95 -1.69
CA SER A 78 -2.77 -4.26 -2.73
C SER A 78 -2.91 -5.08 -4.01
N THR A 79 -3.86 -4.65 -4.82
CA THR A 79 -4.05 -5.19 -6.18
C THR A 79 -3.78 -4.07 -7.19
N ASP A 80 -2.83 -4.28 -8.10
CA ASP A 80 -2.59 -3.35 -9.20
C ASP A 80 -3.69 -3.48 -10.27
N LEU A 81 -4.63 -2.52 -10.27
CA LEU A 81 -5.73 -2.46 -11.22
C LEU A 81 -5.25 -2.10 -12.62
N THR A 82 -4.18 -1.31 -12.74
CA THR A 82 -3.59 -0.96 -14.05
C THR A 82 -2.89 -2.15 -14.68
N ALA A 83 -2.21 -3.00 -13.92
CA ALA A 83 -1.66 -4.25 -14.41
C ALA A 83 -2.77 -5.19 -14.87
N ARG A 84 -3.83 -5.38 -14.08
CA ARG A 84 -5.00 -6.17 -14.46
C ARG A 84 -5.68 -5.66 -15.73
N ALA A 85 -5.75 -4.32 -15.89
CA ALA A 85 -6.31 -3.72 -17.10
C ALA A 85 -5.44 -4.01 -18.33
N ARG A 86 -4.10 -3.95 -18.20
CA ARG A 86 -3.17 -4.31 -19.30
C ARG A 86 -3.30 -5.78 -19.73
N GLU A 87 -3.54 -6.65 -18.75
CA GLU A 87 -3.76 -8.08 -18.97
C GLU A 87 -5.15 -8.44 -19.50
N GLY A 88 -6.04 -7.45 -19.67
CA GLY A 88 -7.41 -7.67 -20.10
C GLY A 88 -8.31 -8.35 -19.06
N LYS A 89 -7.92 -8.34 -17.78
CA LYS A 89 -8.63 -8.99 -16.67
C LYS A 89 -9.70 -8.09 -16.01
N ILE A 90 -9.94 -6.91 -16.58
CA ILE A 90 -10.99 -5.99 -16.13
C ILE A 90 -12.05 -5.89 -17.22
N ASP A 91 -13.29 -6.15 -16.82
CA ASP A 91 -14.44 -6.07 -17.75
C ASP A 91 -14.71 -4.64 -18.22
N PRO A 92 -15.29 -4.47 -19.43
CA PRO A 92 -15.76 -3.17 -19.89
C PRO A 92 -16.80 -2.57 -18.96
N VAL A 93 -16.55 -1.33 -18.53
CA VAL A 93 -17.49 -0.58 -17.69
C VAL A 93 -18.43 0.20 -18.58
N ILE A 94 -19.74 -0.07 -18.48
CA ILE A 94 -20.78 0.53 -19.31
C ILE A 94 -21.61 1.50 -18.46
N GLY A 95 -21.92 2.67 -19.02
CA GLY A 95 -22.82 3.65 -18.41
C GLY A 95 -22.27 4.44 -17.23
N ARG A 96 -20.94 4.47 -17.06
CA ARG A 96 -20.24 5.20 -15.98
C ARG A 96 -19.23 6.25 -16.48
N ASP A 97 -19.34 6.64 -17.74
CA ASP A 97 -18.39 7.59 -18.34
C ASP A 97 -18.38 8.97 -17.68
N SER A 98 -19.54 9.44 -17.22
CA SER A 98 -19.66 10.73 -16.53
C SER A 98 -18.93 10.72 -15.19
N GLU A 99 -19.12 9.66 -14.40
CA GLU A 99 -18.50 9.49 -13.09
C GLU A 99 -16.99 9.32 -13.23
N ILE A 100 -16.53 8.49 -14.18
CA ILE A 100 -15.10 8.30 -14.44
C ILE A 100 -14.46 9.62 -14.86
N ARG A 101 -15.08 10.38 -15.76
CA ARG A 101 -14.60 11.72 -16.15
C ARG A 101 -14.52 12.67 -14.96
N ARG A 102 -15.50 12.62 -14.06
CA ARG A 102 -15.49 13.45 -12.85
C ARG A 102 -14.35 13.09 -11.92
N VAL A 103 -14.08 11.79 -11.70
CA VAL A 103 -12.93 11.31 -10.93
C VAL A 103 -11.61 11.79 -11.56
N VAL A 104 -11.44 11.63 -12.88
CA VAL A 104 -10.27 12.12 -13.62
C VAL A 104 -10.08 13.62 -13.44
N GLN A 105 -11.17 14.40 -13.57
CA GLN A 105 -11.13 15.85 -13.39
C GLN A 105 -10.69 16.25 -11.97
N VAL A 106 -11.14 15.56 -10.93
CA VAL A 106 -10.77 15.84 -9.55
C VAL A 106 -9.29 15.45 -9.31
N LEU A 107 -8.88 14.24 -9.73
CA LEU A 107 -7.49 13.76 -9.60
C LEU A 107 -6.47 14.66 -10.31
N SER A 108 -6.89 15.36 -11.37
CA SER A 108 -6.02 16.26 -12.14
C SER A 108 -5.83 17.62 -11.51
N ARG A 109 -6.50 17.94 -10.40
CA ARG A 109 -6.34 19.22 -9.69
C ARG A 109 -5.00 19.30 -9.00
N ARG A 110 -4.52 20.53 -8.78
CA ARG A 110 -3.30 20.77 -7.98
C ARG A 110 -3.53 20.56 -6.48
N THR A 111 -4.73 20.87 -6.00
CA THR A 111 -5.15 20.75 -4.59
C THR A 111 -6.55 20.16 -4.55
N LYS A 112 -6.94 19.58 -3.40
CA LYS A 112 -8.25 18.91 -3.23
C LYS A 112 -8.51 17.88 -4.33
N ASN A 113 -7.48 17.08 -4.60
CA ASN A 113 -7.41 16.13 -5.71
C ASN A 113 -7.71 14.68 -5.29
N ASN A 114 -8.31 14.49 -4.12
CA ASN A 114 -8.69 13.18 -3.59
C ASN A 114 -10.22 13.03 -3.66
N PRO A 115 -10.77 12.41 -4.75
CA PRO A 115 -12.20 12.20 -4.89
C PRO A 115 -12.70 11.11 -3.95
N VAL A 116 -13.94 11.26 -3.48
CA VAL A 116 -14.66 10.23 -2.75
C VAL A 116 -15.93 9.85 -3.53
N LEU A 117 -16.07 8.57 -3.84
CA LEU A 117 -17.24 7.98 -4.45
C LEU A 117 -18.26 7.66 -3.35
N ILE A 118 -19.42 8.30 -3.40
CA ILE A 118 -20.47 8.11 -2.41
C ILE A 118 -21.65 7.40 -3.10
N GLY A 119 -22.15 6.36 -2.47
CA GLY A 119 -23.33 5.62 -2.99
C GLY A 119 -23.58 4.34 -2.19
N GLU A 120 -24.77 3.78 -2.37
CA GLU A 120 -25.17 2.54 -1.73
C GLU A 120 -24.25 1.35 -2.08
N PRO A 121 -24.22 0.31 -1.26
CA PRO A 121 -23.52 -0.93 -1.62
C PRO A 121 -24.06 -1.49 -2.95
N GLY A 122 -23.17 -2.03 -3.79
CA GLY A 122 -23.56 -2.67 -5.05
C GLY A 122 -23.85 -1.73 -6.22
N VAL A 123 -23.85 -0.40 -6.05
CA VAL A 123 -24.12 0.54 -7.16
C VAL A 123 -22.97 0.66 -8.17
N GLY A 124 -21.87 -0.05 -7.99
CA GLY A 124 -20.74 -0.10 -8.92
C GLY A 124 -19.65 0.94 -8.69
N LYS A 125 -19.39 1.35 -7.44
CA LYS A 125 -18.29 2.25 -7.10
C LYS A 125 -16.92 1.70 -7.55
N THR A 126 -16.69 0.41 -7.30
CA THR A 126 -15.48 -0.28 -7.74
C THR A 126 -15.35 -0.32 -9.26
N ALA A 127 -16.45 -0.52 -9.99
CA ALA A 127 -16.47 -0.49 -11.45
C ALA A 127 -16.01 0.87 -12.02
N ILE A 128 -16.34 1.99 -11.37
CA ILE A 128 -15.84 3.32 -11.76
C ILE A 128 -14.31 3.37 -11.67
N VAL A 129 -13.74 2.79 -10.62
CA VAL A 129 -12.27 2.76 -10.42
C VAL A 129 -11.59 1.82 -11.41
N GLU A 130 -12.20 0.68 -11.70
CA GLU A 130 -11.75 -0.24 -12.75
C GLU A 130 -11.79 0.43 -14.14
N GLY A 131 -12.86 1.18 -14.44
CA GLY A 131 -12.95 2.00 -15.64
C GLY A 131 -11.87 3.08 -15.72
N LEU A 132 -11.51 3.70 -14.60
CA LEU A 132 -10.39 4.63 -14.51
C LEU A 132 -9.06 3.92 -14.85
N ALA A 133 -8.80 2.72 -14.29
CA ALA A 133 -7.61 1.95 -14.60
C ALA A 133 -7.47 1.67 -16.10
N ARG A 134 -8.55 1.27 -16.76
CA ARG A 134 -8.59 1.06 -18.21
C ARG A 134 -8.27 2.33 -19.00
N ARG A 135 -8.79 3.48 -18.61
CA ARG A 135 -8.48 4.76 -19.27
C ARG A 135 -7.03 5.19 -19.07
N ILE A 136 -6.45 4.97 -17.90
CA ILE A 136 -5.03 5.24 -17.64
C ILE A 136 -4.18 4.38 -18.59
N VAL A 137 -4.47 3.10 -18.70
CA VAL A 137 -3.75 2.16 -19.57
C VAL A 137 -3.91 2.52 -21.06
N ALA A 138 -5.12 2.92 -21.48
CA ALA A 138 -5.39 3.38 -22.84
C ALA A 138 -4.80 4.77 -23.16
N GLY A 139 -4.29 5.50 -22.15
CA GLY A 139 -3.81 6.87 -22.31
C GLY A 139 -4.94 7.91 -22.48
N ASP A 140 -6.20 7.51 -22.28
CA ASP A 140 -7.38 8.38 -22.36
C ASP A 140 -7.58 9.17 -21.05
N VAL A 141 -6.53 9.84 -20.61
CA VAL A 141 -6.48 10.67 -19.41
C VAL A 141 -5.55 11.86 -19.64
N PRO A 142 -5.70 12.96 -18.88
CA PRO A 142 -4.76 14.07 -18.90
C PRO A 142 -3.33 13.64 -18.62
N GLU A 143 -2.35 14.43 -19.10
CA GLU A 143 -0.91 14.14 -18.97
C GLU A 143 -0.49 13.85 -17.52
N SER A 144 -1.08 14.55 -16.55
CA SER A 144 -0.82 14.37 -15.12
C SER A 144 -1.19 12.99 -14.56
N LEU A 145 -1.97 12.20 -15.29
CA LEU A 145 -2.42 10.86 -14.91
C LEU A 145 -1.87 9.76 -15.82
N LYS A 146 -1.25 10.12 -16.94
CA LYS A 146 -0.64 9.14 -17.84
C LYS A 146 0.52 8.41 -17.15
N GLY A 147 0.61 7.11 -17.41
CA GLY A 147 1.66 6.26 -16.85
C GLY A 147 1.53 5.98 -15.35
N LYS A 148 0.56 6.57 -14.65
CA LYS A 148 0.35 6.30 -13.23
C LYS A 148 -0.14 4.87 -13.02
N THR A 149 0.21 4.32 -11.87
CA THR A 149 -0.29 3.03 -11.39
C THR A 149 -1.47 3.25 -10.46
N LEU A 150 -2.58 2.57 -10.72
CA LEU A 150 -3.76 2.58 -9.85
C LEU A 150 -3.83 1.26 -9.09
N ILE A 151 -3.71 1.33 -7.78
CA ILE A 151 -3.79 0.18 -6.88
C ILE A 151 -5.06 0.22 -6.04
N SER A 152 -5.60 -0.94 -5.71
CA SER A 152 -6.65 -1.11 -4.72
C SER A 152 -6.05 -1.68 -3.45
N LEU A 153 -6.17 -0.95 -2.34
CA LEU A 153 -5.64 -1.35 -1.04
C LEU A 153 -6.61 -2.31 -0.36
N ASP A 154 -6.12 -3.45 0.09
CA ASP A 154 -6.90 -4.45 0.83
C ASP A 154 -6.65 -4.33 2.34
N LEU A 155 -7.47 -3.51 2.99
CA LEU A 155 -7.42 -3.32 4.44
C LEU A 155 -7.82 -4.59 5.19
N GLY A 156 -8.72 -5.39 4.62
CA GLY A 156 -9.14 -6.66 5.22
C GLY A 156 -7.98 -7.63 5.37
N SER A 157 -7.15 -7.77 4.34
CA SER A 157 -5.94 -8.59 4.37
C SER A 157 -4.90 -8.07 5.36
N MET A 158 -4.80 -6.74 5.57
CA MET A 158 -3.90 -6.18 6.57
C MET A 158 -4.33 -6.51 8.01
N VAL A 159 -5.64 -6.56 8.25
CA VAL A 159 -6.21 -6.91 9.57
C VAL A 159 -6.20 -8.42 9.79
N ALA A 160 -6.45 -9.20 8.71
CA ALA A 160 -6.46 -10.64 8.79
C ALA A 160 -5.09 -11.19 9.20
N GLY A 161 -5.06 -11.95 10.28
CA GLY A 161 -3.82 -12.51 10.83
C GLY A 161 -2.98 -11.55 11.67
N ALA A 162 -3.38 -10.30 11.85
CA ALA A 162 -2.77 -9.43 12.85
C ALA A 162 -3.17 -9.89 14.25
N LYS A 163 -2.18 -10.22 15.10
CA LYS A 163 -2.40 -10.72 16.46
C LYS A 163 -2.76 -9.58 17.42
N TYR A 164 -2.33 -8.36 17.10
CA TYR A 164 -2.55 -7.17 17.90
C TYR A 164 -2.57 -5.92 17.01
N ARG A 165 -3.12 -4.84 17.51
CA ARG A 165 -3.32 -3.57 16.80
C ARG A 165 -2.04 -3.00 16.17
N GLY A 166 -0.91 -3.06 16.88
CA GLY A 166 0.37 -2.51 16.40
C GLY A 166 0.84 -3.17 15.10
N GLU A 167 0.56 -4.45 14.89
CA GLU A 167 0.93 -5.17 13.68
C GLU A 167 0.18 -4.65 12.44
N PHE A 168 -1.10 -4.32 12.55
CA PHE A 168 -1.85 -3.65 11.48
C PHE A 168 -1.27 -2.27 11.16
N GLU A 169 -0.95 -1.47 12.21
CA GLU A 169 -0.37 -0.13 12.04
C GLU A 169 0.99 -0.21 11.34
N GLU A 170 1.83 -1.19 11.68
CA GLU A 170 3.12 -1.44 11.02
C GLU A 170 2.96 -1.82 9.55
N ARG A 171 2.02 -2.71 9.22
CA ARG A 171 1.72 -3.12 7.84
C ARG A 171 1.23 -1.92 7.01
N LEU A 172 0.29 -1.15 7.55
CA LEU A 172 -0.22 0.06 6.88
C LEU A 172 0.89 1.09 6.67
N LYS A 173 1.74 1.31 7.68
CA LYS A 173 2.89 2.20 7.58
C LYS A 173 3.84 1.76 6.48
N ALA A 174 4.17 0.47 6.41
CA ALA A 174 5.05 -0.07 5.38
C ALA A 174 4.50 0.20 3.97
N VAL A 175 3.20 -0.05 3.75
CA VAL A 175 2.52 0.25 2.48
C VAL A 175 2.56 1.74 2.15
N LEU A 176 2.24 2.61 3.11
CA LEU A 176 2.25 4.07 2.90
C LEU A 176 3.64 4.60 2.61
N ASP A 177 4.68 4.04 3.23
CA ASP A 177 6.08 4.39 2.98
C ASP A 177 6.53 3.96 1.56
N GLU A 178 6.05 2.83 1.05
CA GLU A 178 6.29 2.42 -0.34
C GLU A 178 5.56 3.33 -1.34
N ILE A 179 4.29 3.68 -1.09
CA ILE A 179 3.53 4.63 -1.92
C ILE A 179 4.24 5.99 -1.96
N LYS A 180 4.71 6.48 -0.82
CA LYS A 180 5.42 7.74 -0.71
C LYS A 180 6.72 7.75 -1.52
N ARG A 181 7.49 6.63 -1.50
CA ARG A 181 8.73 6.49 -2.30
C ARG A 181 8.47 6.52 -3.80
N ALA A 182 7.28 6.15 -4.24
CA ALA A 182 6.88 6.22 -5.63
C ALA A 182 6.59 7.66 -6.12
N ASP A 183 6.77 8.68 -5.28
CA ASP A 183 6.73 10.12 -5.60
C ASP A 183 5.53 10.53 -6.47
N GLY A 184 4.34 10.11 -6.07
CA GLY A 184 3.08 10.43 -6.75
C GLY A 184 2.82 9.64 -8.04
N GLU A 185 3.60 8.61 -8.34
CA GLU A 185 3.33 7.68 -9.46
C GLU A 185 2.19 6.72 -9.17
N ILE A 186 1.79 6.59 -7.90
CA ILE A 186 0.74 5.68 -7.45
C ILE A 186 -0.52 6.47 -7.09
N ILE A 187 -1.67 6.00 -7.58
CA ILE A 187 -3.01 6.41 -7.16
C ILE A 187 -3.57 5.25 -6.35
N THR A 188 -3.99 5.51 -5.12
CA THR A 188 -4.49 4.50 -4.20
C THR A 188 -6.01 4.53 -4.15
N PHE A 189 -6.66 3.40 -4.39
CA PHE A 189 -8.08 3.23 -4.14
C PHE A 189 -8.29 2.55 -2.80
N ILE A 190 -9.18 3.10 -1.99
CA ILE A 190 -9.61 2.52 -0.72
C ILE A 190 -11.13 2.42 -0.74
N ASP A 191 -11.63 1.18 -0.75
CA ASP A 191 -13.05 0.92 -0.54
C ASP A 191 -13.39 1.02 0.95
N GLU A 192 -14.63 1.28 1.28
CA GLU A 192 -15.10 1.46 2.65
C GLU A 192 -14.21 2.42 3.48
N LEU A 193 -13.89 3.59 2.90
CA LEU A 193 -12.98 4.58 3.50
C LEU A 193 -13.34 4.95 4.95
N HIS A 194 -14.61 4.82 5.33
CA HIS A 194 -15.09 5.05 6.69
C HIS A 194 -14.46 4.11 7.71
N THR A 195 -14.03 2.91 7.33
CA THR A 195 -13.36 1.96 8.23
C THR A 195 -12.04 2.51 8.76
N ILE A 196 -11.37 3.37 7.98
CA ILE A 196 -10.10 4.00 8.34
C ILE A 196 -10.32 5.29 9.13
N VAL A 197 -11.32 6.10 8.71
CA VAL A 197 -11.49 7.47 9.24
C VAL A 197 -12.39 7.48 10.47
N GLY A 198 -13.39 6.59 10.54
CA GLY A 198 -14.36 6.51 11.63
C GLY A 198 -13.87 5.73 12.85
N ALA A 199 -12.85 4.91 12.69
CA ALA A 199 -12.33 4.06 13.75
C ALA A 199 -11.69 4.84 14.94
N GLY A 200 -11.52 6.15 14.84
CA GLY A 200 -11.00 7.01 15.93
C GLY A 200 -12.02 7.56 16.95
N ALA A 201 -13.32 7.34 16.75
CA ALA A 201 -14.35 8.10 17.49
C ALA A 201 -15.03 7.37 18.66
N THR A 202 -15.00 6.04 18.73
CA THR A 202 -15.71 5.31 19.79
C THR A 202 -14.95 4.06 20.27
N GLY A 203 -14.25 4.20 21.40
CA GLY A 203 -13.83 3.05 22.23
C GLY A 203 -12.39 2.58 22.09
N GLU A 204 -11.92 1.88 23.12
CA GLU A 204 -10.59 1.30 23.32
C GLU A 204 -10.23 0.19 22.27
N GLY A 205 -10.27 0.46 21.01
CA GLY A 205 -9.98 -0.53 19.97
C GLY A 205 -10.00 0.00 18.56
N SER A 206 -10.29 1.28 18.35
CA SER A 206 -10.37 1.84 17.01
C SER A 206 -8.99 2.06 16.40
N MET A 207 -8.81 1.53 15.18
CA MET A 207 -7.56 1.62 14.43
C MET A 207 -7.26 3.07 14.06
N ASP A 208 -6.07 3.56 14.40
CA ASP A 208 -5.69 4.97 14.18
C ASP A 208 -5.14 5.23 12.77
N ALA A 209 -5.59 4.44 11.79
CA ALA A 209 -5.19 4.55 10.40
C ALA A 209 -5.47 5.94 9.81
N GLY A 210 -6.53 6.60 10.29
CA GLY A 210 -6.86 7.97 9.89
C GLY A 210 -5.74 8.97 10.20
N ASN A 211 -5.11 8.85 11.37
CA ASN A 211 -4.02 9.74 11.76
C ASN A 211 -2.73 9.51 10.96
N MET A 212 -2.55 8.32 10.39
CA MET A 212 -1.43 8.02 9.50
C MET A 212 -1.66 8.57 8.08
N ILE A 213 -2.89 8.50 7.58
CA ILE A 213 -3.24 8.89 6.22
C ILE A 213 -3.45 10.41 6.08
N LYS A 214 -4.12 11.05 7.06
CA LYS A 214 -4.44 12.50 7.02
C LYS A 214 -3.22 13.40 6.73
N PRO A 215 -2.06 13.23 7.37
CA PRO A 215 -0.88 14.05 7.06
C PRO A 215 -0.38 13.89 5.63
N LEU A 216 -0.44 12.67 5.09
CA LEU A 216 0.00 12.38 3.72
C LEU A 216 -0.92 13.01 2.68
N LEU A 217 -2.24 12.98 2.92
CA LEU A 217 -3.22 13.68 2.07
C LEU A 217 -3.03 15.21 2.12
N ALA A 218 -2.81 15.75 3.31
CA ALA A 218 -2.61 17.19 3.51
C ALA A 218 -1.35 17.72 2.80
N ARG A 219 -0.28 16.93 2.77
CA ARG A 219 0.98 17.27 2.09
C ARG A 219 0.99 16.92 0.60
N GLY A 220 -0.07 16.24 0.10
CA GLY A 220 -0.14 15.78 -1.30
C GLY A 220 0.80 14.60 -1.62
N GLU A 221 1.33 13.95 -0.60
CA GLU A 221 2.21 12.78 -0.72
C GLU A 221 1.42 11.50 -1.07
N LEU A 222 0.10 11.51 -0.86
CA LEU A 222 -0.81 10.43 -1.20
C LEU A 222 -1.92 10.93 -2.13
N ARG A 223 -2.11 10.26 -3.27
CA ARG A 223 -3.27 10.45 -4.15
C ARG A 223 -4.27 9.34 -3.88
N LEU A 224 -5.45 9.71 -3.42
CA LEU A 224 -6.47 8.78 -2.96
C LEU A 224 -7.76 8.91 -3.77
N VAL A 225 -8.36 7.77 -4.12
CA VAL A 225 -9.76 7.63 -4.49
C VAL A 225 -10.43 6.85 -3.37
N GLY A 226 -11.35 7.44 -2.65
CA GLY A 226 -12.11 6.77 -1.61
C GLY A 226 -13.47 6.31 -2.11
N ALA A 227 -14.03 5.25 -1.50
CA ALA A 227 -15.42 4.87 -1.69
C ALA A 227 -16.09 4.66 -0.32
N THR A 228 -17.34 5.08 -0.20
CA THR A 228 -18.13 4.94 1.04
C THR A 228 -19.63 4.99 0.75
N THR A 229 -20.46 4.76 1.75
CA THR A 229 -21.90 5.00 1.70
C THR A 229 -22.23 6.44 2.09
N LEU A 230 -23.46 6.88 1.81
CA LEU A 230 -23.91 8.23 2.18
C LEU A 230 -23.98 8.38 3.71
N ASP A 231 -24.53 7.39 4.40
CA ASP A 231 -24.71 7.43 5.86
C ASP A 231 -23.34 7.51 6.58
N GLU A 232 -22.38 6.70 6.13
CA GLU A 232 -21.01 6.72 6.67
C GLU A 232 -20.31 8.05 6.35
N TYR A 233 -20.50 8.61 5.16
CA TYR A 233 -19.94 9.91 4.80
C TYR A 233 -20.48 11.02 5.68
N LEU A 234 -21.79 11.04 5.96
CA LEU A 234 -22.42 12.01 6.85
C LEU A 234 -21.89 11.88 8.27
N SER A 235 -21.68 10.67 8.77
CA SER A 235 -21.07 10.44 10.09
C SER A 235 -19.66 11.03 10.18
N LEU A 236 -18.86 10.89 9.11
CA LEU A 236 -17.50 11.43 9.04
C LEU A 236 -17.46 12.97 9.07
N ILE A 237 -18.43 13.64 8.42
CA ILE A 237 -18.54 15.11 8.45
C ILE A 237 -18.84 15.60 9.88
N HIS A 238 -19.74 14.95 10.58
CA HIS A 238 -20.08 15.31 11.96
C HIS A 238 -18.91 15.16 12.94
N ILE A 239 -18.01 14.21 12.70
CA ILE A 239 -16.79 14.01 13.52
C ILE A 239 -15.75 15.10 13.21
N SER A 240 -15.70 15.62 12.00
CA SER A 240 -14.68 16.59 11.56
C SER A 240 -15.09 18.05 11.74
N GLU A 241 -16.36 18.37 12.03
CA GLU A 241 -16.76 19.72 12.37
C GLU A 241 -16.36 20.05 13.82
N PRO A 242 -15.46 21.04 14.04
CA PRO A 242 -15.29 21.58 15.39
C PRO A 242 -16.63 22.16 15.81
N THR A 243 -17.14 21.72 16.96
CA THR A 243 -18.32 22.27 17.60
C THR A 243 -18.24 23.80 17.59
N ARG A 244 -18.92 24.45 16.65
CA ARG A 244 -19.23 25.88 16.78
C ARG A 244 -20.18 25.99 17.98
N ARG A 245 -19.62 26.27 19.15
CA ARG A 245 -20.40 26.79 20.24
C ARG A 245 -20.89 28.16 19.78
N TYR A 246 -22.19 28.25 19.49
CA TYR A 246 -22.87 29.53 19.43
C TYR A 246 -22.89 30.04 20.85
N ALA A 247 -22.12 31.10 21.14
CA ALA A 247 -22.30 31.94 22.31
C ALA A 247 -23.42 32.91 22.03
#